data_65f284612d71264c7142d0572e979c72
#
_entry.id   65f284612d71264c7142d0572e979c72
#
_cell.length_a   1.000
_cell.length_b   1.000
_cell.length_c   1.000
_cell.angle_alpha   90.00
_cell.angle_beta   90.00
_cell.angle_gamma   90.00
#
_symmetry.space_group_name_H-M   'P 1'
#
loop_
_entity.id
_entity.type
_entity.pdbx_description
1 polymer ?
#
loop_
_entity_poly.entity_id
_entity_poly.type
_entity_poly.pdbx_seq_one_letter_code
_entity_poly.pdbx_strand_id
1 'polypeptide(L)'
;MPEQLTTTPAASGLEGYNFAYLDEGTKRMVRRALLKAVAIPGYQVPFASREMPMPYGWGTGGIQVTASIIGRDDVLKVIDQGSDDTTNAVSIRRFFERTAAVSTTTHTGEAGIIQTRHRIPEQPLREDQIMVYQVPLPEPLRWLEPSEKETRTLHALEEYGIMSIKLYEDIMRHGDIATGFDYPVRVNGRYIMSPSPIPRFDNPKMHQCPALQLFGAGREKRIYAIPPYTDVVSLDFEDYPFTPQSWDQCCAICGATDTYLDEIVMDDAGTRMFVCSDTDNCARRVAGQGGSAASREEK
;
A
#
# COMPACT_ATOMS: atom_id res chain seq x y z
N MET A 1 -14.58 61.16 -8.97
CA MET A 1 -14.88 59.91 -9.67
C MET A 1 -14.21 58.79 -8.90
N PRO A 2 -14.93 57.85 -8.28
CA PRO A 2 -14.27 56.73 -7.58
C PRO A 2 -13.91 55.62 -8.58
N GLU A 3 -12.67 55.19 -8.49
CA GLU A 3 -12.12 54.05 -9.19
C GLU A 3 -12.88 52.75 -8.88
N GLN A 4 -13.41 52.15 -9.93
CA GLN A 4 -14.02 50.84 -9.82
C GLN A 4 -12.93 49.80 -9.64
N LEU A 5 -12.81 49.22 -8.42
CA LEU A 5 -12.08 48.00 -8.16
C LEU A 5 -12.74 46.88 -8.97
N THR A 6 -12.07 46.46 -10.03
CA THR A 6 -12.41 45.24 -10.76
C THR A 6 -12.16 44.04 -9.88
N THR A 7 -13.18 43.49 -9.28
CA THR A 7 -13.13 42.20 -8.61
C THR A 7 -12.89 41.10 -9.65
N THR A 8 -11.73 40.45 -9.58
CA THR A 8 -11.44 39.23 -10.29
C THR A 8 -12.49 38.18 -9.87
N PRO A 9 -13.13 37.48 -10.81
CA PRO A 9 -14.14 36.49 -10.46
C PRO A 9 -13.50 35.38 -9.64
N ALA A 10 -14.05 35.15 -8.44
CA ALA A 10 -13.69 34.06 -7.55
C ALA A 10 -13.87 32.72 -8.31
N ALA A 11 -12.85 31.88 -8.25
CA ALA A 11 -12.89 30.53 -8.80
C ALA A 11 -14.05 29.77 -8.14
N SER A 12 -15.10 29.53 -8.92
CA SER A 12 -16.30 28.86 -8.47
C SER A 12 -15.99 27.46 -7.93
N GLY A 13 -16.34 27.23 -6.67
CA GLY A 13 -16.36 25.90 -6.06
C GLY A 13 -15.42 25.68 -4.89
N LEU A 14 -14.58 26.65 -4.51
CA LEU A 14 -13.65 26.54 -3.37
C LEU A 14 -13.81 27.73 -2.40
N GLU A 15 -14.96 28.36 -2.37
CA GLU A 15 -15.22 29.46 -1.44
C GLU A 15 -15.10 28.96 -0.01
N GLY A 16 -14.14 29.52 0.73
CA GLY A 16 -13.91 29.27 2.15
C GLY A 16 -12.72 28.40 2.51
N TYR A 17 -12.04 27.76 1.55
CA TYR A 17 -10.89 26.93 1.85
C TYR A 17 -9.68 27.31 1.01
N ASN A 18 -8.57 27.58 1.66
CA ASN A 18 -7.26 27.71 1.00
C ASN A 18 -6.60 26.33 0.93
N PHE A 19 -7.10 25.47 0.06
CA PHE A 19 -6.73 24.05 0.00
C PHE A 19 -5.27 23.77 -0.35
N ALA A 20 -4.59 24.76 -0.88
CA ALA A 20 -3.35 24.52 -1.56
C ALA A 20 -2.18 25.18 -0.96
N TYR A 21 -2.42 26.02 0.00
CA TYR A 21 -1.39 26.91 0.43
C TYR A 21 -0.53 26.27 1.52
N LEU A 22 0.49 25.57 1.08
CA LEU A 22 1.67 25.45 1.92
C LEU A 22 2.41 26.77 1.82
N ASP A 23 2.51 27.47 2.95
CA ASP A 23 3.36 28.66 3.03
C ASP A 23 4.84 28.29 2.77
N GLU A 24 5.64 29.26 2.33
CA GLU A 24 7.03 29.01 1.98
C GLU A 24 7.88 28.53 3.17
N GLY A 25 7.51 28.87 4.39
CA GLY A 25 8.15 28.36 5.60
C GLY A 25 7.94 26.85 5.73
N THR A 26 6.70 26.40 5.56
CA THR A 26 6.34 24.96 5.59
C THR A 26 7.01 24.20 4.44
N LYS A 27 6.98 24.70 3.20
CA LYS A 27 7.67 24.08 2.06
C LYS A 27 9.18 23.93 2.34
N ARG A 28 9.80 24.93 2.94
CA ARG A 28 11.21 24.89 3.33
C ARG A 28 11.49 23.83 4.37
N MET A 29 10.60 23.66 5.34
CA MET A 29 10.73 22.61 6.36
C MET A 29 10.59 21.20 5.75
N VAL A 30 9.64 21.01 4.84
CA VAL A 30 9.50 19.76 4.10
C VAL A 30 10.77 19.46 3.28
N ARG A 31 11.27 20.44 2.51
CA ARG A 31 12.52 20.28 1.74
C ARG A 31 13.72 19.92 2.62
N ARG A 32 13.85 20.52 3.81
CA ARG A 32 14.90 20.13 4.78
C ARG A 32 14.75 18.68 5.26
N ALA A 33 13.53 18.22 5.50
CA ALA A 33 13.27 16.84 5.88
C ALA A 33 13.60 15.87 4.72
N LEU A 34 13.27 16.25 3.49
CA LEU A 34 13.64 15.50 2.29
C LEU A 34 15.16 15.33 2.13
N LEU A 35 15.93 16.42 2.33
CA LEU A 35 17.39 16.36 2.29
C LEU A 35 17.96 15.38 3.32
N LYS A 36 17.40 15.36 4.53
CA LYS A 36 17.81 14.39 5.56
C LYS A 36 17.41 12.97 5.17
N ALA A 37 16.22 12.78 4.61
CA ALA A 37 15.76 11.46 4.18
C ALA A 37 16.62 10.90 3.05
N VAL A 38 17.05 11.74 2.11
CA VAL A 38 17.98 11.35 1.03
C VAL A 38 19.38 11.03 1.58
N ALA A 39 19.84 11.78 2.58
CA ALA A 39 21.14 11.55 3.21
C ALA A 39 21.19 10.24 4.02
N ILE A 40 20.04 9.76 4.49
CA ILE A 40 19.91 8.52 5.28
C ILE A 40 18.79 7.67 4.65
N PRO A 41 19.08 6.95 3.58
CA PRO A 41 18.09 6.20 2.83
C PRO A 41 17.25 5.26 3.71
N GLY A 42 15.92 5.31 3.55
CA GLY A 42 14.97 4.50 4.32
C GLY A 42 14.66 5.00 5.73
N TYR A 43 15.44 5.95 6.27
CA TYR A 43 15.17 6.49 7.58
C TYR A 43 13.95 7.42 7.57
N GLN A 44 13.03 7.21 8.52
CA GLN A 44 11.82 8.00 8.63
C GLN A 44 12.10 9.32 9.36
N VAL A 45 12.20 10.41 8.61
CA VAL A 45 12.44 11.75 9.13
C VAL A 45 11.13 12.40 9.54
N PRO A 46 10.96 12.84 10.80
CA PRO A 46 9.81 13.62 11.18
C PRO A 46 9.84 15.00 10.53
N PHE A 47 8.68 15.49 10.12
CA PHE A 47 8.55 16.86 9.64
C PHE A 47 7.36 17.57 10.29
N ALA A 48 7.50 18.86 10.47
CA ALA A 48 6.40 19.70 10.92
C ALA A 48 5.73 20.32 9.70
N SER A 49 4.42 20.18 9.62
CA SER A 49 3.61 20.90 8.65
C SER A 49 2.27 21.27 9.28
N ARG A 50 1.69 22.37 8.83
CA ARG A 50 0.29 22.64 9.10
C ARG A 50 -0.55 21.63 8.30
N GLU A 51 -1.62 21.15 8.89
CA GLU A 51 -2.55 20.32 8.16
C GLU A 51 -3.18 21.12 7.03
N MET A 52 -3.06 20.60 5.82
CA MET A 52 -3.83 21.11 4.71
C MET A 52 -5.22 20.50 4.78
N PRO A 53 -6.30 21.30 4.81
CA PRO A 53 -7.63 20.74 4.64
C PRO A 53 -7.72 20.15 3.24
N MET A 54 -7.86 18.84 3.18
CA MET A 54 -7.92 18.09 1.92
C MET A 54 -9.25 17.38 1.80
N PRO A 55 -9.76 17.22 0.57
CA PRO A 55 -10.92 16.37 0.33
C PRO A 55 -10.71 14.95 0.88
N TYR A 56 -11.81 14.29 1.21
CA TYR A 56 -11.78 12.93 1.70
C TYR A 56 -11.01 11.99 0.76
N GLY A 57 -10.18 11.14 1.36
CA GLY A 57 -9.48 10.07 0.65
C GLY A 57 -8.15 10.44 -0.02
N TRP A 58 -7.76 11.72 -0.05
CA TRP A 58 -6.51 12.08 -0.72
C TRP A 58 -5.26 11.73 0.09
N GLY A 59 -5.31 11.92 1.42
CA GLY A 59 -4.10 11.94 2.23
C GLY A 59 -3.29 13.21 2.01
N THR A 60 -2.39 13.53 2.93
CA THR A 60 -1.71 14.84 2.89
C THR A 60 -0.21 14.76 2.69
N GLY A 61 0.47 13.69 3.12
CA GLY A 61 1.93 13.62 3.15
C GLY A 61 2.58 13.71 1.78
N GLY A 62 2.17 12.84 0.85
CA GLY A 62 2.71 12.85 -0.51
C GLY A 62 2.39 14.15 -1.25
N ILE A 63 1.16 14.66 -1.11
CA ILE A 63 0.75 15.92 -1.75
C ILE A 63 1.57 17.09 -1.20
N GLN A 64 1.86 17.13 0.11
CA GLN A 64 2.73 18.14 0.70
C GLN A 64 4.17 18.06 0.19
N VAL A 65 4.69 16.84 0.00
CA VAL A 65 6.00 16.63 -0.61
C VAL A 65 6.00 17.17 -2.03
N THR A 66 5.05 16.76 -2.87
CA THR A 66 4.94 17.25 -4.25
C THR A 66 4.81 18.77 -4.29
N ALA A 67 3.90 19.36 -3.50
CA ALA A 67 3.72 20.82 -3.43
C ALA A 67 4.98 21.58 -2.97
N SER A 68 5.89 20.91 -2.26
CA SER A 68 7.12 21.51 -1.76
C SER A 68 8.27 21.49 -2.76
N ILE A 69 8.23 20.59 -3.76
CA ILE A 69 9.30 20.42 -4.73
C ILE A 69 8.92 20.86 -6.14
N ILE A 70 7.63 20.86 -6.47
CA ILE A 70 7.16 21.14 -7.83
C ILE A 70 7.39 22.58 -8.23
N GLY A 71 7.96 22.77 -9.43
CA GLY A 71 8.14 24.05 -10.09
C GLY A 71 7.18 24.23 -11.27
N ARG A 72 7.17 25.43 -11.87
CA ARG A 72 6.29 25.76 -13.01
C ARG A 72 6.66 25.02 -14.29
N ASP A 73 7.94 24.70 -14.43
CA ASP A 73 8.48 24.05 -15.62
C ASP A 73 8.41 22.51 -15.52
N ASP A 74 7.97 21.98 -14.38
CA ASP A 74 7.79 20.56 -14.20
C ASP A 74 6.52 20.05 -14.89
N VAL A 75 6.56 18.80 -15.30
CA VAL A 75 5.41 18.06 -15.82
C VAL A 75 5.00 17.00 -14.79
N LEU A 76 3.77 17.08 -14.32
CA LEU A 76 3.24 16.20 -13.28
C LEU A 76 2.37 15.09 -13.86
N LYS A 77 2.65 13.85 -13.47
CA LYS A 77 1.72 12.73 -13.59
C LYS A 77 1.14 12.39 -12.23
N VAL A 78 -0.15 12.08 -12.16
CA VAL A 78 -0.81 11.61 -10.94
C VAL A 78 -1.43 10.25 -11.17
N ILE A 79 -1.14 9.31 -10.30
CA ILE A 79 -1.67 7.94 -10.32
C ILE A 79 -2.27 7.61 -8.96
N ASP A 80 -3.43 6.98 -8.97
CA ASP A 80 -4.02 6.36 -7.78
C ASP A 80 -4.48 4.94 -8.12
N GLN A 81 -4.10 3.98 -7.29
CA GLN A 81 -4.40 2.56 -7.50
C GLN A 81 -3.94 2.01 -8.88
N GLY A 82 -2.84 2.57 -9.39
CA GLY A 82 -2.27 2.17 -10.67
C GLY A 82 -2.86 2.86 -11.89
N SER A 83 -3.88 3.71 -11.73
CA SER A 83 -4.53 4.42 -12.84
C SER A 83 -4.47 5.93 -12.67
N ASP A 84 -4.44 6.66 -13.79
CA ASP A 84 -4.47 8.11 -13.86
C ASP A 84 -5.86 8.70 -14.15
N ASP A 85 -6.86 7.85 -14.38
CA ASP A 85 -8.25 8.23 -14.65
C ASP A 85 -9.20 8.02 -13.45
N THR A 86 -8.72 7.53 -12.32
CA THR A 86 -9.52 7.45 -11.10
C THR A 86 -9.98 8.84 -10.64
N THR A 87 -11.10 8.90 -9.96
CA THR A 87 -11.64 10.16 -9.42
C THR A 87 -10.60 10.92 -8.58
N ASN A 88 -9.81 10.21 -7.75
CA ASN A 88 -8.77 10.83 -6.95
C ASN A 88 -7.60 11.34 -7.80
N ALA A 89 -7.10 10.55 -8.74
CA ALA A 89 -6.00 10.96 -9.62
C ALA A 89 -6.36 12.21 -10.41
N VAL A 90 -7.55 12.22 -11.04
CA VAL A 90 -8.05 13.37 -11.79
C VAL A 90 -8.23 14.59 -10.90
N SER A 91 -8.75 14.42 -9.69
CA SER A 91 -8.97 15.54 -8.77
C SER A 91 -7.66 16.12 -8.24
N ILE A 92 -6.66 15.28 -7.90
CA ILE A 92 -5.34 15.70 -7.45
C ILE A 92 -4.59 16.41 -8.59
N ARG A 93 -4.68 15.88 -9.81
CA ARG A 93 -4.10 16.52 -10.99
C ARG A 93 -4.64 17.93 -11.20
N ARG A 94 -5.97 18.09 -11.23
CA ARG A 94 -6.63 19.40 -11.34
C ARG A 94 -6.27 20.36 -10.20
N PHE A 95 -6.08 19.81 -9.01
CA PHE A 95 -5.61 20.60 -7.87
C PHE A 95 -4.24 21.22 -8.16
N PHE A 96 -3.27 20.46 -8.63
CA PHE A 96 -1.93 20.98 -8.95
C PHE A 96 -1.93 21.93 -10.14
N GLU A 97 -2.73 21.67 -11.17
CA GLU A 97 -2.92 22.57 -12.30
C GLU A 97 -3.37 23.98 -11.84
N ARG A 98 -4.32 24.02 -10.90
CA ARG A 98 -4.85 25.30 -10.39
C ARG A 98 -3.94 26.00 -9.40
N THR A 99 -3.22 25.26 -8.57
CA THR A 99 -2.50 25.81 -7.43
C THR A 99 -1.02 26.03 -7.69
N ALA A 100 -0.43 25.23 -8.53
CA ALA A 100 0.98 25.31 -8.91
C ALA A 100 1.18 25.83 -10.36
N ALA A 101 0.09 25.94 -11.13
CA ALA A 101 0.13 26.29 -12.57
C ALA A 101 1.11 25.39 -13.35
N VAL A 102 1.13 24.12 -13.03
CA VAL A 102 2.03 23.11 -13.60
C VAL A 102 1.34 22.38 -14.75
N SER A 103 2.10 21.99 -15.75
CA SER A 103 1.63 21.11 -16.81
C SER A 103 1.44 19.67 -16.30
N THR A 104 0.45 18.97 -16.85
CA THR A 104 0.17 17.58 -16.47
C THR A 104 0.16 16.67 -17.67
N THR A 105 0.47 15.39 -17.45
CA THR A 105 0.48 14.34 -18.47
C THR A 105 -0.08 13.04 -17.94
N THR A 106 -0.54 12.18 -18.85
CA THR A 106 -0.88 10.78 -18.55
C THR A 106 0.26 9.82 -18.91
N HIS A 107 1.31 10.31 -19.57
CA HIS A 107 2.45 9.50 -19.99
C HIS A 107 3.60 9.55 -18.99
N THR A 108 3.98 8.39 -18.42
CA THR A 108 5.06 8.29 -17.44
C THR A 108 6.38 8.84 -17.99
N GLY A 109 6.66 8.58 -19.28
CA GLY A 109 7.88 9.03 -19.92
C GLY A 109 8.02 10.55 -20.10
N GLU A 110 6.95 11.32 -19.99
CA GLU A 110 6.96 12.78 -20.13
C GLU A 110 6.99 13.51 -18.79
N ALA A 111 6.67 12.80 -17.71
CA ALA A 111 6.59 13.41 -16.38
C ALA A 111 7.98 13.56 -15.76
N GLY A 112 8.25 14.72 -15.18
CA GLY A 112 9.39 14.93 -14.29
C GLY A 112 9.07 14.50 -12.86
N ILE A 113 7.81 14.69 -12.45
CA ILE A 113 7.33 14.27 -11.12
C ILE A 113 6.13 13.35 -11.28
N ILE A 114 6.17 12.20 -10.58
CA ILE A 114 5.07 11.24 -10.55
C ILE A 114 4.54 11.14 -9.13
N GLN A 115 3.36 11.71 -8.89
CA GLN A 115 2.63 11.57 -7.64
C GLN A 115 1.81 10.29 -7.69
N THR A 116 2.05 9.36 -6.79
CA THR A 116 1.34 8.07 -6.77
C THR A 116 0.85 7.68 -5.37
N ARG A 117 -0.13 6.79 -5.36
CA ARG A 117 -0.68 6.15 -4.16
C ARG A 117 -1.07 4.71 -4.48
N HIS A 118 -0.81 3.79 -3.57
CA HIS A 118 -1.12 2.36 -3.61
C HIS A 118 -0.35 1.52 -4.64
N ARG A 119 0.22 2.12 -5.66
CA ARG A 119 0.96 1.41 -6.70
C ARG A 119 2.20 2.21 -7.13
N ILE A 120 3.24 1.49 -7.47
CA ILE A 120 4.38 2.06 -8.20
C ILE A 120 4.06 1.99 -9.70
N PRO A 121 4.43 2.99 -10.51
CA PRO A 121 4.18 2.97 -11.94
C PRO A 121 4.65 1.67 -12.62
N GLU A 122 3.88 1.19 -13.59
CA GLU A 122 4.25 -0.03 -14.34
C GLU A 122 5.46 0.21 -15.25
N GLN A 123 5.54 1.40 -15.82
CA GLN A 123 6.68 1.76 -16.67
C GLN A 123 7.91 2.05 -15.79
N PRO A 124 9.09 1.55 -16.18
CA PRO A 124 10.33 1.88 -15.50
C PRO A 124 10.57 3.39 -15.46
N LEU A 125 11.02 3.86 -14.31
CA LEU A 125 11.34 5.27 -14.10
C LEU A 125 12.77 5.57 -14.56
N ARG A 126 13.03 6.85 -14.88
CA ARG A 126 14.34 7.35 -15.36
C ARG A 126 15.05 8.17 -14.28
N GLU A 127 16.35 8.40 -14.49
CA GLU A 127 17.20 9.19 -13.59
C GLU A 127 16.72 10.64 -13.36
N ASP A 128 16.07 11.22 -14.37
CA ASP A 128 15.57 12.59 -14.34
C ASP A 128 14.18 12.73 -13.70
N GLN A 129 13.64 11.63 -13.19
CA GLN A 129 12.30 11.59 -12.60
C GLN A 129 12.33 11.51 -11.09
N ILE A 130 11.31 12.06 -10.47
CA ILE A 130 11.04 11.94 -9.04
C ILE A 130 9.68 11.26 -8.83
N MET A 131 9.68 10.13 -8.16
CA MET A 131 8.44 9.51 -7.71
C MET A 131 8.12 10.02 -6.30
N VAL A 132 6.91 10.50 -6.10
CA VAL A 132 6.38 10.85 -4.78
C VAL A 132 5.24 9.90 -4.41
N TYR A 133 5.49 9.09 -3.42
CA TYR A 133 4.52 8.10 -2.96
C TYR A 133 3.77 8.62 -1.73
N GLN A 134 2.45 8.68 -1.83
CA GLN A 134 1.58 8.98 -0.70
C GLN A 134 1.44 7.74 0.18
N VAL A 135 1.97 7.81 1.38
CA VAL A 135 1.92 6.72 2.35
C VAL A 135 0.75 6.93 3.31
N PRO A 136 -0.27 6.08 3.29
CA PRO A 136 -1.38 6.18 4.23
C PRO A 136 -0.98 5.82 5.66
N LEU A 137 -0.14 4.82 5.80
CA LEU A 137 0.40 4.36 7.06
C LEU A 137 1.89 4.02 6.87
N PRO A 138 2.81 4.70 7.58
CA PRO A 138 4.26 4.49 7.37
C PRO A 138 4.78 3.20 7.99
N GLU A 139 4.00 2.55 8.85
CA GLU A 139 4.39 1.36 9.58
C GLU A 139 3.34 0.25 9.43
N PRO A 140 3.47 -0.64 8.41
CA PRO A 140 2.50 -1.71 8.17
C PRO A 140 2.37 -2.69 9.33
N LEU A 141 3.44 -2.89 10.12
CA LEU A 141 3.37 -3.75 11.30
C LEU A 141 2.28 -3.35 12.29
N ARG A 142 1.89 -2.09 12.32
CA ARG A 142 0.84 -1.58 13.22
C ARG A 142 -0.54 -2.13 12.93
N TRP A 143 -0.74 -2.73 11.80
CA TRP A 143 -1.96 -3.50 11.52
C TRP A 143 -1.97 -4.82 12.28
N LEU A 144 -0.80 -5.45 12.42
CA LEU A 144 -0.63 -6.70 13.13
C LEU A 144 -0.35 -6.46 14.61
N GLU A 145 0.44 -5.43 14.91
CA GLU A 145 0.79 -4.99 16.26
C GLU A 145 0.44 -3.51 16.42
N PRO A 146 -0.72 -3.16 16.99
CA PRO A 146 -1.16 -1.78 17.16
C PRO A 146 -0.25 -0.93 18.05
N SER A 147 0.55 -1.54 18.92
CA SER A 147 1.46 -0.84 19.81
C SER A 147 2.67 -0.29 19.07
N GLU A 148 2.82 1.03 19.01
CA GLU A 148 4.00 1.68 18.42
C GLU A 148 5.30 1.28 19.13
N LYS A 149 5.24 1.08 20.44
CA LYS A 149 6.40 0.67 21.23
C LYS A 149 6.86 -0.72 20.83
N GLU A 150 5.94 -1.66 20.71
CA GLU A 150 6.26 -3.04 20.34
C GLU A 150 6.76 -3.14 18.90
N THR A 151 6.15 -2.44 17.96
CA THR A 151 6.65 -2.41 16.57
C THR A 151 8.06 -1.84 16.48
N ARG A 152 8.40 -0.82 17.25
CA ARG A 152 9.77 -0.29 17.33
C ARG A 152 10.73 -1.30 17.93
N THR A 153 10.31 -2.04 18.94
CA THR A 153 11.12 -3.10 19.56
C THR A 153 11.38 -4.22 18.57
N LEU A 154 10.35 -4.69 17.88
CA LEU A 154 10.46 -5.72 16.85
C LEU A 154 11.47 -5.31 15.75
N HIS A 155 11.40 -4.07 15.29
CA HIS A 155 12.36 -3.56 14.31
C HIS A 155 13.78 -3.44 14.86
N ALA A 156 13.93 -3.01 16.12
CA ALA A 156 15.25 -2.85 16.75
C ALA A 156 15.96 -4.18 16.98
N LEU A 157 15.20 -5.22 17.28
CA LEU A 157 15.72 -6.56 17.56
C LEU A 157 15.74 -7.47 16.33
N GLU A 158 15.17 -7.02 15.20
CA GLU A 158 14.90 -7.84 14.01
C GLU A 158 14.10 -9.11 14.33
N GLU A 159 13.27 -9.08 15.38
CA GLU A 159 12.46 -10.20 15.83
C GLU A 159 11.08 -10.22 15.16
N TYR A 160 11.02 -10.75 13.97
CA TYR A 160 9.80 -10.80 13.17
C TYR A 160 9.00 -12.10 13.31
N GLY A 161 9.41 -13.00 14.20
CA GLY A 161 8.71 -14.27 14.42
C GLY A 161 7.25 -14.10 14.83
N ILE A 162 6.94 -13.08 15.66
CA ILE A 162 5.57 -12.74 16.03
C ILE A 162 4.74 -12.28 14.83
N MET A 163 5.35 -11.63 13.85
CA MET A 163 4.66 -11.25 12.61
C MET A 163 4.19 -12.47 11.82
N SER A 164 5.04 -13.47 11.68
CA SER A 164 4.68 -14.70 11.00
C SER A 164 3.49 -15.38 11.67
N ILE A 165 3.44 -15.39 12.99
CA ILE A 165 2.31 -15.93 13.75
C ILE A 165 1.04 -15.10 13.51
N LYS A 166 1.13 -13.78 13.59
CA LYS A 166 -0.02 -12.89 13.37
C LYS A 166 -0.53 -12.92 11.95
N LEU A 167 0.35 -13.00 10.95
CA LEU A 167 -0.03 -13.21 9.56
C LEU A 167 -0.72 -14.56 9.37
N TYR A 168 -0.21 -15.60 10.01
CA TYR A 168 -0.86 -16.91 10.01
C TYR A 168 -2.28 -16.85 10.60
N GLU A 169 -2.44 -16.22 11.75
CA GLU A 169 -3.74 -16.02 12.37
C GLU A 169 -4.70 -15.23 11.48
N ASP A 170 -4.20 -14.23 10.75
CA ASP A 170 -4.99 -13.42 9.82
C ASP A 170 -5.44 -14.27 8.61
N ILE A 171 -4.54 -15.06 8.05
CA ILE A 171 -4.85 -16.01 6.96
C ILE A 171 -5.88 -17.05 7.42
N MET A 172 -5.69 -17.62 8.59
CA MET A 172 -6.64 -18.62 9.13
C MET A 172 -8.02 -18.05 9.40
N ARG A 173 -8.09 -16.77 9.80
CA ARG A 173 -9.36 -16.10 10.06
C ARG A 173 -10.11 -15.69 8.80
N HIS A 174 -9.40 -15.26 7.78
CA HIS A 174 -9.97 -14.64 6.59
C HIS A 174 -9.77 -15.43 5.30
N GLY A 175 -9.01 -16.53 5.34
CA GLY A 175 -8.67 -17.34 4.16
C GLY A 175 -7.67 -16.69 3.21
N ASP A 176 -7.28 -15.46 3.49
CA ASP A 176 -6.32 -14.66 2.71
C ASP A 176 -5.70 -13.62 3.63
N ILE A 177 -4.61 -12.96 3.18
CA ILE A 177 -4.07 -11.83 3.91
C ILE A 177 -5.02 -10.65 3.73
N ALA A 178 -5.84 -10.39 4.77
CA ALA A 178 -6.83 -9.31 4.75
C ALA A 178 -6.19 -7.92 4.75
N THR A 179 -4.96 -7.82 5.24
CA THR A 179 -4.22 -6.55 5.34
C THR A 179 -3.41 -6.31 4.09
N GLY A 180 -3.52 -6.68 2.97
CA GLY A 180 -2.86 -6.33 1.69
C GLY A 180 -1.48 -5.66 1.77
N PHE A 181 -0.79 -5.78 2.92
CA PHE A 181 0.48 -5.14 3.22
C PHE A 181 1.61 -6.11 3.00
N ASP A 182 2.65 -5.54 2.45
CA ASP A 182 3.89 -6.26 2.25
C ASP A 182 4.80 -6.19 3.47
N TYR A 183 5.74 -7.12 3.48
CA TYR A 183 6.79 -7.16 4.48
C TYR A 183 7.63 -5.88 4.45
N PRO A 184 8.21 -5.48 5.59
CA PRO A 184 9.21 -4.42 5.61
C PRO A 184 10.33 -4.70 4.60
N VAL A 185 10.88 -3.65 4.03
CA VAL A 185 12.03 -3.76 3.14
C VAL A 185 13.29 -3.20 3.81
N ARG A 186 14.43 -3.82 3.53
CA ARG A 186 15.74 -3.29 3.90
C ARG A 186 16.24 -2.36 2.83
N VAL A 187 16.73 -1.22 3.25
CA VAL A 187 17.34 -0.22 2.38
C VAL A 187 18.83 -0.16 2.72
N ASN A 188 19.69 -0.48 1.75
CA ASN A 188 21.15 -0.61 1.93
C ASN A 188 21.57 -1.51 3.12
N GLY A 189 20.79 -2.52 3.42
CA GLY A 189 21.04 -3.48 4.49
C GLY A 189 20.97 -2.94 5.92
N ARG A 190 20.74 -1.64 6.12
CA ARG A 190 20.80 -1.00 7.44
C ARG A 190 19.44 -0.64 8.03
N TYR A 191 18.56 -0.10 7.21
CA TYR A 191 17.29 0.41 7.67
C TYR A 191 16.15 -0.47 7.19
N ILE A 192 15.19 -0.66 8.08
CA ILE A 192 13.93 -1.28 7.73
C ILE A 192 12.96 -0.17 7.42
N MET A 193 12.55 -0.09 6.18
CA MET A 193 11.49 0.77 5.71
C MET A 193 10.21 -0.05 5.60
N SER A 194 9.13 0.51 6.07
CA SER A 194 7.82 -0.13 5.97
C SER A 194 6.98 0.65 4.97
N PRO A 195 7.11 0.38 3.69
CA PRO A 195 6.33 1.05 2.66
C PRO A 195 4.94 0.45 2.63
N SER A 196 3.97 1.15 3.14
CA SER A 196 2.58 0.69 3.09
C SER A 196 1.72 1.67 2.30
N PRO A 197 0.79 1.20 1.55
CA PRO A 197 0.48 -0.16 1.14
C PRO A 197 1.00 -0.46 -0.28
N ILE A 198 2.30 -0.66 -0.40
CA ILE A 198 2.88 -1.09 -1.67
C ILE A 198 2.65 -2.59 -1.81
N PRO A 199 1.99 -3.09 -2.85
CA PRO A 199 1.84 -4.52 -3.08
C PRO A 199 3.19 -5.21 -3.25
N ARG A 200 3.28 -6.45 -2.80
CA ARG A 200 4.52 -7.24 -2.85
C ARG A 200 5.16 -7.28 -4.24
N PHE A 201 4.34 -7.38 -5.28
CA PHE A 201 4.84 -7.40 -6.67
C PHE A 201 5.40 -6.04 -7.15
N ASP A 202 5.15 -4.94 -6.43
CA ASP A 202 5.71 -3.62 -6.72
C ASP A 202 7.04 -3.38 -5.99
N ASN A 203 7.32 -4.09 -4.89
CA ASN A 203 8.56 -3.92 -4.13
C ASN A 203 9.85 -4.05 -4.98
N PRO A 204 9.97 -5.02 -5.90
CA PRO A 204 11.14 -5.11 -6.77
C PRO A 204 11.40 -3.88 -7.63
N LYS A 205 10.36 -3.08 -7.93
CA LYS A 205 10.50 -1.84 -8.71
C LYS A 205 11.26 -0.73 -7.98
N MET A 206 11.39 -0.85 -6.65
CA MET A 206 12.17 0.10 -5.84
C MET A 206 13.67 -0.21 -5.87
N HIS A 207 14.03 -1.48 -6.05
CA HIS A 207 15.42 -1.92 -6.04
C HIS A 207 16.17 -1.39 -7.26
N GLN A 208 17.33 -0.75 -7.04
CA GLN A 208 18.17 -0.18 -8.10
C GLN A 208 17.42 0.74 -9.07
N CYS A 209 16.31 1.33 -8.62
CA CYS A 209 15.56 2.27 -9.42
C CYS A 209 16.42 3.51 -9.72
N PRO A 210 16.50 3.96 -10.98
CA PRO A 210 17.29 5.14 -11.33
C PRO A 210 16.66 6.46 -10.87
N ALA A 211 15.34 6.48 -10.60
CA ALA A 211 14.63 7.66 -10.13
C ALA A 211 14.78 7.86 -8.63
N LEU A 212 14.74 9.12 -8.18
CA LEU A 212 14.59 9.44 -6.76
C LEU A 212 13.17 9.09 -6.31
N GLN A 213 13.05 8.29 -5.26
CA GLN A 213 11.77 7.89 -4.70
C GLN A 213 11.58 8.53 -3.33
N LEU A 214 10.53 9.33 -3.20
CA LEU A 214 10.17 10.06 -1.99
C LEU A 214 8.86 9.51 -1.43
N PHE A 215 8.81 9.32 -0.13
CA PHE A 215 7.65 8.76 0.57
C PHE A 215 7.18 9.75 1.63
N GLY A 216 5.91 10.13 1.59
CA GLY A 216 5.33 11.08 2.52
C GLY A 216 4.08 10.54 3.20
N ALA A 217 4.13 10.40 4.54
CA ALA A 217 3.01 10.05 5.39
C ALA A 217 2.51 11.30 6.13
N GLY A 218 1.30 11.74 5.77
CA GLY A 218 0.76 13.00 6.31
C GLY A 218 0.25 12.87 7.74
N ARG A 219 -0.43 11.78 8.07
CA ARG A 219 -1.01 11.57 9.40
C ARG A 219 0.05 11.48 10.49
N GLU A 220 1.12 10.74 10.24
CA GLU A 220 2.22 10.57 11.18
C GLU A 220 3.38 11.56 10.94
N LYS A 221 3.26 12.42 9.94
CA LYS A 221 4.25 13.44 9.58
C LYS A 221 5.66 12.86 9.45
N ARG A 222 5.79 11.84 8.62
CA ARG A 222 7.04 11.16 8.31
C ARG A 222 7.36 11.26 6.84
N ILE A 223 8.63 11.51 6.56
CA ILE A 223 9.18 11.50 5.20
C ILE A 223 10.37 10.54 5.20
N TYR A 224 10.46 9.75 4.18
CA TYR A 224 11.65 8.93 3.88
C TYR A 224 11.92 8.89 2.38
N ALA A 225 13.11 8.49 2.01
CA ALA A 225 13.54 8.49 0.62
C ALA A 225 14.36 7.25 0.28
N ILE A 226 14.28 6.85 -0.96
CA ILE A 226 15.16 5.89 -1.60
C ILE A 226 15.85 6.63 -2.75
N PRO A 227 17.14 7.01 -2.57
CA PRO A 227 17.93 7.60 -3.64
C PRO A 227 18.08 6.67 -4.84
N PRO A 228 18.46 7.19 -6.01
CA PRO A 228 18.76 6.37 -7.17
C PRO A 228 19.77 5.26 -6.85
N TYR A 229 19.59 4.10 -7.49
CA TYR A 229 20.50 2.95 -7.42
C TYR A 229 20.73 2.42 -5.99
N THR A 230 19.72 2.53 -5.14
CA THR A 230 19.75 2.01 -3.78
C THR A 230 19.35 0.54 -3.74
N ASP A 231 20.02 -0.23 -2.91
CA ASP A 231 19.62 -1.61 -2.62
C ASP A 231 18.38 -1.63 -1.75
N VAL A 232 17.31 -2.21 -2.29
CA VAL A 232 16.02 -2.39 -1.59
C VAL A 232 15.64 -3.86 -1.70
N VAL A 233 15.61 -4.55 -0.58
CA VAL A 233 15.30 -5.98 -0.54
C VAL A 233 14.19 -6.20 0.48
N SER A 234 13.15 -6.89 0.09
CA SER A 234 12.12 -7.34 1.03
C SER A 234 12.77 -8.18 2.11
N LEU A 235 12.32 -8.03 3.36
CA LEU A 235 12.64 -9.02 4.36
C LEU A 235 11.94 -10.30 3.93
N ASP A 236 12.75 -11.22 3.41
CA ASP A 236 12.30 -12.58 3.23
C ASP A 236 12.12 -13.19 4.63
N PHE A 237 10.89 -13.10 5.11
CA PHE A 237 10.47 -14.18 5.94
C PHE A 237 10.51 -15.38 4.99
N GLU A 238 11.24 -16.44 5.36
CA GLU A 238 10.94 -17.73 4.81
C GLU A 238 9.45 -17.91 5.05
N ASP A 239 8.64 -17.59 4.05
CA ASP A 239 7.29 -18.07 4.00
C ASP A 239 7.44 -19.56 4.07
N TYR A 240 7.36 -20.10 5.28
CA TYR A 240 7.06 -21.51 5.38
C TYR A 240 5.81 -21.65 4.53
N PRO A 241 5.90 -22.32 3.37
CA PRO A 241 4.71 -22.51 2.60
C PRO A 241 3.77 -23.19 3.59
N PHE A 242 2.72 -22.49 3.99
CA PHE A 242 1.62 -23.11 4.68
C PHE A 242 1.06 -24.10 3.68
N THR A 243 1.68 -25.26 3.63
CA THR A 243 1.11 -26.41 2.95
C THR A 243 -0.16 -26.67 3.71
N PRO A 244 -1.33 -26.56 3.06
CA PRO A 244 -2.57 -26.94 3.69
C PRO A 244 -2.35 -28.32 4.28
N GLN A 245 -2.71 -28.51 5.54
CA GLN A 245 -2.55 -29.80 6.20
C GLN A 245 -3.18 -30.85 5.33
N SER A 246 -2.39 -31.77 4.80
CA SER A 246 -2.89 -32.88 3.99
C SER A 246 -3.30 -34.00 4.93
N TRP A 247 -4.44 -34.58 4.69
CA TRP A 247 -4.97 -35.70 5.42
C TRP A 247 -4.82 -36.97 4.59
N ASP A 248 -4.38 -38.06 5.21
CA ASP A 248 -4.40 -39.39 4.57
C ASP A 248 -5.82 -39.93 4.45
N GLN A 249 -6.76 -39.32 5.15
CA GLN A 249 -8.17 -39.65 5.15
C GLN A 249 -8.94 -38.75 4.17
N CYS A 250 -10.13 -39.21 3.81
CA CYS A 250 -11.10 -38.44 3.04
C CYS A 250 -12.35 -38.17 3.85
N CYS A 251 -13.06 -37.12 3.50
CA CYS A 251 -14.38 -36.85 4.06
C CYS A 251 -15.34 -37.99 3.75
N ALA A 252 -15.92 -38.62 4.77
CA ALA A 252 -16.86 -39.72 4.62
C ALA A 252 -18.17 -39.34 3.86
N ILE A 253 -18.45 -38.01 3.81
CA ILE A 253 -19.68 -37.49 3.17
C ILE A 253 -19.42 -37.15 1.69
N CYS A 254 -18.41 -36.34 1.38
CA CYS A 254 -18.18 -35.85 0.03
C CYS A 254 -16.91 -36.41 -0.65
N GLY A 255 -16.12 -37.24 0.04
CA GLY A 255 -14.89 -37.82 -0.49
C GLY A 255 -13.71 -36.86 -0.65
N ALA A 256 -13.82 -35.63 -0.17
CA ALA A 256 -12.77 -34.63 -0.30
C ALA A 256 -11.53 -35.00 0.54
N THR A 257 -10.35 -34.77 -0.03
CA THR A 257 -9.03 -34.95 0.60
C THR A 257 -8.28 -33.63 0.73
N ASP A 258 -8.79 -32.57 0.13
CA ASP A 258 -8.20 -31.23 -0.01
C ASP A 258 -8.87 -30.18 0.91
N THR A 259 -9.44 -30.61 2.00
CA THR A 259 -10.16 -29.77 2.96
C THR A 259 -9.79 -30.16 4.37
N TYR A 260 -10.00 -29.24 5.34
CA TYR A 260 -9.84 -29.55 6.74
C TYR A 260 -10.92 -30.55 7.17
N LEU A 261 -10.50 -31.63 7.86
CA LEU A 261 -11.36 -32.70 8.30
C LEU A 261 -11.47 -32.71 9.85
N ASP A 262 -12.69 -32.74 10.33
CA ASP A 262 -12.98 -33.03 11.75
C ASP A 262 -13.07 -34.53 11.94
N GLU A 263 -12.43 -34.98 13.01
CA GLU A 263 -12.51 -36.36 13.45
C GLU A 263 -13.71 -36.56 14.38
N ILE A 264 -14.57 -37.49 14.06
CA ILE A 264 -15.74 -37.84 14.87
C ILE A 264 -15.58 -39.27 15.36
N VAL A 265 -15.74 -39.47 16.69
CA VAL A 265 -15.83 -40.79 17.27
C VAL A 265 -17.27 -41.29 17.17
N MET A 266 -17.48 -42.38 16.46
CA MET A 266 -18.81 -42.90 16.09
C MET A 266 -19.44 -43.82 17.14
N ASP A 267 -18.62 -44.49 17.92
CA ASP A 267 -19.09 -45.51 18.89
C ASP A 267 -18.14 -45.58 20.10
N ASP A 268 -18.59 -46.33 21.10
CA ASP A 268 -17.82 -46.58 22.34
C ASP A 268 -16.56 -47.45 22.10
N ALA A 269 -16.46 -48.09 20.96
CA ALA A 269 -15.27 -48.85 20.55
C ALA A 269 -14.17 -47.95 19.95
N GLY A 270 -14.45 -46.64 19.77
CA GLY A 270 -13.50 -45.66 19.29
C GLY A 270 -13.36 -45.65 17.75
N THR A 271 -14.37 -46.13 17.02
CA THR A 271 -14.42 -46.04 15.57
C THR A 271 -14.43 -44.57 15.15
N ARG A 272 -13.51 -44.19 14.26
CA ARG A 272 -13.32 -42.81 13.83
C ARG A 272 -13.83 -42.58 12.40
N MET A 273 -14.46 -41.45 12.21
CA MET A 273 -14.91 -40.99 10.90
C MET A 273 -14.41 -39.55 10.70
N PHE A 274 -14.01 -39.23 9.47
CA PHE A 274 -13.55 -37.88 9.12
C PHE A 274 -14.61 -37.21 8.25
N VAL A 275 -14.95 -35.94 8.56
CA VAL A 275 -15.90 -35.13 7.82
C VAL A 275 -15.33 -33.74 7.62
N CYS A 276 -15.76 -33.06 6.53
CA CYS A 276 -15.35 -31.67 6.34
C CYS A 276 -15.81 -30.79 7.49
N SER A 277 -14.92 -29.96 8.03
CA SER A 277 -15.27 -28.91 9.00
C SER A 277 -16.21 -27.88 8.40
N ASP A 278 -16.06 -27.55 7.13
CA ASP A 278 -16.98 -26.68 6.38
C ASP A 278 -18.13 -27.53 5.79
N THR A 279 -19.24 -27.58 6.53
CA THR A 279 -20.44 -28.34 6.14
C THR A 279 -21.12 -27.80 4.89
N ASP A 280 -21.09 -26.48 4.63
CA ASP A 280 -21.64 -25.85 3.44
C ASP A 280 -20.85 -26.23 2.17
N ASN A 281 -19.53 -26.22 2.27
CA ASN A 281 -18.67 -26.65 1.17
C ASN A 281 -18.84 -28.16 0.90
N CYS A 282 -18.96 -28.95 1.96
CA CYS A 282 -19.23 -30.38 1.87
C CYS A 282 -20.54 -30.64 1.12
N ALA A 283 -21.64 -29.97 1.50
CA ALA A 283 -22.95 -30.11 0.87
C ALA A 283 -22.91 -29.70 -0.62
N ARG A 284 -22.21 -28.62 -0.96
CA ARG A 284 -22.03 -28.19 -2.37
C ARG A 284 -21.27 -29.23 -3.21
N ARG A 285 -20.24 -29.86 -2.65
CA ARG A 285 -19.49 -30.93 -3.31
C ARG A 285 -20.37 -32.16 -3.60
N VAL A 286 -21.20 -32.56 -2.62
CA VAL A 286 -22.17 -33.65 -2.82
C VAL A 286 -23.19 -33.31 -3.90
N ALA A 287 -23.75 -32.12 -3.88
CA ALA A 287 -24.69 -31.64 -4.88
C ALA A 287 -24.08 -31.59 -6.30
N GLY A 288 -22.81 -31.13 -6.41
CA GLY A 288 -22.06 -31.10 -7.67
C GLY A 288 -21.74 -32.51 -8.25
N GLN A 289 -21.50 -33.48 -7.38
CA GLN A 289 -21.28 -34.89 -7.80
C GLN A 289 -22.56 -35.55 -8.28
N GLY A 290 -23.71 -35.21 -7.70
CA GLY A 290 -25.02 -35.72 -8.14
C GLY A 290 -25.41 -35.24 -9.55
N GLY A 291 -25.00 -34.04 -9.94
CA GLY A 291 -25.24 -33.51 -11.30
C GLY A 291 -24.41 -34.16 -12.41
N SER A 292 -23.25 -34.71 -12.07
CA SER A 292 -22.36 -35.40 -13.02
C SER A 292 -22.74 -36.85 -13.30
N ALA A 293 -23.48 -37.50 -12.39
CA ALA A 293 -23.92 -38.87 -12.56
C ALA A 293 -25.20 -38.99 -13.45
N ALA A 294 -26.07 -37.97 -13.36
CA ALA A 294 -27.32 -37.96 -14.16
C ALA A 294 -27.10 -37.71 -15.67
N SER A 295 -25.94 -37.17 -16.06
CA SER A 295 -25.62 -36.92 -17.48
C SER A 295 -24.88 -38.04 -18.19
N ARG A 296 -24.67 -39.22 -17.56
CA ARG A 296 -23.99 -40.39 -18.13
C ARG A 296 -24.92 -41.55 -18.49
N GLU A 297 -26.22 -41.48 -18.18
CA GLU A 297 -27.19 -42.52 -18.51
C GLU A 297 -28.06 -42.25 -19.77
N GLU A 298 -27.84 -41.08 -20.46
CA GLU A 298 -28.49 -40.81 -21.74
C GLU A 298 -27.45 -40.61 -22.87
N LYS A 299 -26.77 -41.71 -23.25
CA LYS A 299 -26.16 -41.85 -24.57
C LYS A 299 -25.98 -43.31 -24.93
#